data_cb88e52e2408fb787e86f9b27cea5c9e
#
_entry.id   cb88e52e2408fb787e86f9b27cea5c9e
#
_cell.length_a   1.000
_cell.length_b   1.000
_cell.length_c   1.000
_cell.angle_alpha   90.00
_cell.angle_beta   90.00
_cell.angle_gamma   90.00
#
_symmetry.space_group_name_H-M   'P 1'
#
loop_
_entity.id
_entity.type
_entity.pdbx_description
1 polymer ?
#
loop_
_entity_poly.entity_id
_entity_poly.type
_entity_poly.pdbx_seq_one_letter_code
_entity_poly.pdbx_strand_id
1 'polypeptide(L)'
;ETLLMTGASLSEVEEWTPLVIISAVISFIGSLAMWWVYFDVSSEAGSRKIQEVKDPGKLGLIYIAIHIVLVGALIICAVGDELIVAHPEQEMRAEVVFVLIIGPIVYILANSIYKYVTCRMLPLSHIIAVIALALLLPWPYHISLLTMNILVTSVFIFVIVFDMLFPNKGFKIKWEPKI
;
A
#
# COMPACT_ATOMS: atom_id res chain seq x y z
N GLU A 1 11.50 1.62 -5.12
CA GLU A 1 12.02 0.38 -4.49
C GLU A 1 11.31 -0.85 -5.06
N THR A 2 9.99 -0.93 -4.99
CA THR A 2 9.23 -2.08 -5.51
C THR A 2 9.51 -2.36 -6.98
N LEU A 3 9.59 -1.33 -7.84
CA LEU A 3 9.93 -1.48 -9.26
C LEU A 3 11.35 -2.00 -9.48
N LEU A 4 12.31 -1.57 -8.65
CA LEU A 4 13.69 -2.05 -8.73
C LEU A 4 13.79 -3.52 -8.32
N MET A 5 13.09 -3.92 -7.25
CA MET A 5 13.06 -5.31 -6.80
C MET A 5 12.39 -6.22 -7.83
N THR A 6 11.24 -5.82 -8.39
CA THR A 6 10.59 -6.58 -9.47
C THR A 6 11.51 -6.70 -10.69
N GLY A 7 12.23 -5.65 -11.06
CA GLY A 7 13.20 -5.68 -12.17
C GLY A 7 14.40 -6.59 -11.88
N ALA A 8 14.92 -6.57 -10.66
CA ALA A 8 16.01 -7.45 -10.23
C ALA A 8 15.58 -8.93 -10.29
N SER A 9 14.41 -9.26 -9.71
CA SER A 9 13.86 -10.62 -9.74
C SER A 9 13.66 -11.14 -11.17
N LEU A 10 13.18 -10.27 -12.09
CA LEU A 10 13.05 -10.64 -13.50
C LEU A 10 14.40 -10.92 -14.17
N SER A 11 15.47 -10.27 -13.74
CA SER A 11 16.82 -10.51 -14.31
C SER A 11 17.40 -11.86 -13.91
N GLU A 12 16.91 -12.48 -12.83
CA GLU A 12 17.32 -13.78 -12.32
C GLU A 12 16.47 -14.96 -12.83
N VAL A 13 15.41 -14.66 -13.60
CA VAL A 13 14.53 -15.67 -14.15
C VAL A 13 15.25 -16.49 -15.23
N GLU A 14 15.43 -17.79 -15.00
CA GLU A 14 16.05 -18.70 -15.98
C GLU A 14 15.07 -19.10 -17.09
N GLU A 15 13.79 -19.32 -16.75
CA GLU A 15 12.74 -19.70 -17.70
C GLU A 15 11.56 -18.72 -17.68
N TRP A 16 11.32 -18.08 -18.81
CA TRP A 16 10.20 -17.13 -18.98
C TRP A 16 8.89 -17.86 -19.25
N THR A 17 8.19 -18.23 -18.20
CA THR A 17 6.85 -18.80 -18.31
C THR A 17 5.79 -17.72 -18.40
N PRO A 18 4.60 -18.00 -18.96
CA PRO A 18 3.48 -17.05 -18.95
C PRO A 18 3.09 -16.59 -17.54
N LEU A 19 3.24 -17.44 -16.54
CA LEU A 19 2.92 -17.12 -15.15
C LEU A 19 3.89 -16.10 -14.55
N VAL A 20 5.18 -16.21 -14.84
CA VAL A 20 6.20 -15.23 -14.43
C VAL A 20 5.89 -13.86 -15.04
N ILE A 21 5.53 -13.82 -16.32
CA ILE A 21 5.17 -12.57 -17.01
C ILE A 21 3.93 -11.94 -16.37
N ILE A 22 2.89 -12.74 -16.13
CA ILE A 22 1.66 -12.28 -15.47
C ILE A 22 1.97 -11.75 -14.05
N SER A 23 2.78 -12.47 -13.29
CA SER A 23 3.19 -12.05 -11.94
C SER A 23 3.89 -10.70 -11.95
N ALA A 24 4.85 -10.51 -12.86
CA ALA A 24 5.57 -9.25 -13.00
C ALA A 24 4.64 -8.09 -13.39
N VAL A 25 3.70 -8.32 -14.30
CA VAL A 25 2.72 -7.30 -14.71
C VAL A 25 1.79 -6.93 -13.54
N ILE A 26 1.30 -7.92 -12.78
CA ILE A 26 0.43 -7.66 -11.63
C ILE A 26 1.19 -6.91 -10.53
N SER A 27 2.43 -7.30 -10.19
CA SER A 27 3.28 -6.60 -9.23
C SER A 27 3.58 -5.16 -9.66
N PHE A 28 3.84 -4.95 -10.97
CA PHE A 28 4.02 -3.61 -11.51
C PHE A 28 2.75 -2.75 -11.36
N ILE A 29 1.57 -3.29 -11.67
CA ILE A 29 0.28 -2.60 -11.47
C ILE A 29 0.06 -2.30 -9.99
N GLY A 30 0.37 -3.23 -9.10
CA GLY A 30 0.29 -3.05 -7.64
C GLY A 30 1.17 -1.90 -7.16
N SER A 31 2.42 -1.83 -7.64
CA SER A 31 3.37 -0.74 -7.33
C SER A 31 2.85 0.62 -7.80
N LEU A 32 2.31 0.70 -9.03
CA LEU A 32 1.68 1.91 -9.55
C LEU A 32 0.44 2.31 -8.74
N ALA A 33 -0.36 1.33 -8.31
CA ALA A 33 -1.54 1.58 -7.50
C ALA A 33 -1.15 2.14 -6.12
N MET A 34 -0.13 1.58 -5.45
CA MET A 34 0.40 2.13 -4.20
C MET A 34 0.91 3.55 -4.39
N TRP A 35 1.68 3.80 -5.46
CA TRP A 35 2.14 5.15 -5.79
C TRP A 35 0.96 6.12 -5.94
N TRP A 36 -0.09 5.75 -6.69
CA TRP A 36 -1.28 6.58 -6.88
C TRP A 36 -1.99 6.89 -5.57
N VAL A 37 -2.25 5.87 -4.73
CA VAL A 37 -2.90 6.03 -3.41
C VAL A 37 -2.17 7.04 -2.52
N TYR A 38 -0.83 7.09 -2.61
CA TYR A 38 -0.02 8.05 -1.86
C TYR A 38 -0.14 9.47 -2.43
N PHE A 39 -0.01 9.63 -3.76
CA PHE A 39 0.12 10.96 -4.38
C PHE A 39 -1.23 11.65 -4.68
N ASP A 40 -2.35 10.93 -4.73
CA ASP A 40 -3.64 11.40 -5.24
C ASP A 40 -4.09 12.76 -4.65
N VAL A 41 -4.15 12.96 -3.36
CA VAL A 41 -4.66 14.22 -2.77
C VAL A 41 -3.67 14.82 -1.75
N SER A 42 -2.69 14.07 -1.35
CA SER A 42 -1.96 14.33 -0.12
C SER A 42 -0.81 15.31 -0.27
N SER A 43 -0.20 15.44 -1.45
CA SER A 43 1.03 16.22 -1.63
C SER A 43 0.79 17.74 -1.53
N GLU A 44 -0.22 18.25 -2.22
CA GLU A 44 -0.58 19.67 -2.15
C GLU A 44 -1.17 20.06 -0.79
N ALA A 45 -2.02 19.20 -0.21
CA ALA A 45 -2.61 19.42 1.10
C ALA A 45 -1.53 19.42 2.20
N GLY A 46 -0.54 18.55 2.11
CA GLY A 46 0.61 18.50 3.03
C GLY A 46 1.43 19.79 2.98
N SER A 47 1.76 20.27 1.79
CA SER A 47 2.52 21.50 1.60
C SER A 47 1.79 22.74 2.14
N ARG A 48 0.49 22.87 1.89
CA ARG A 48 -0.34 23.92 2.44
C ARG A 48 -0.41 23.86 3.96
N LYS A 49 -0.58 22.65 4.51
CA LYS A 49 -0.69 22.43 5.95
C LYS A 49 0.56 22.91 6.71
N ILE A 50 1.76 22.64 6.17
CA ILE A 50 3.03 23.09 6.78
C ILE A 50 3.11 24.63 6.88
N GLN A 51 2.56 25.35 5.89
CA GLN A 51 2.57 26.82 5.87
C GLN A 51 1.57 27.45 6.86
N GLU A 52 0.52 26.72 7.26
CA GLU A 52 -0.57 27.23 8.10
C GLU A 52 -0.40 26.93 9.58
N VAL A 53 0.48 25.99 9.97
CA VAL A 53 0.61 25.60 11.39
C VAL A 53 1.54 26.53 12.17
N LYS A 54 1.30 26.63 13.47
CA LYS A 54 2.11 27.46 14.38
C LYS A 54 3.51 26.88 14.63
N ASP A 55 3.64 25.54 14.60
CA ASP A 55 4.91 24.84 14.80
C ASP A 55 5.19 23.88 13.62
N PRO A 56 5.81 24.39 12.52
CA PRO A 56 6.17 23.57 11.37
C PRO A 56 7.18 22.47 11.70
N GLY A 57 8.06 22.68 12.69
CA GLY A 57 9.07 21.69 13.07
C GLY A 57 8.45 20.44 13.68
N LYS A 58 7.47 20.62 14.58
CA LYS A 58 6.74 19.49 15.17
C LYS A 58 5.92 18.71 14.14
N LEU A 59 5.25 19.42 13.22
CA LEU A 59 4.53 18.77 12.13
C LEU A 59 5.48 17.99 11.21
N GLY A 60 6.65 18.55 10.92
CA GLY A 60 7.70 17.90 10.14
C GLY A 60 8.16 16.58 10.78
N LEU A 61 8.36 16.55 12.09
CA LEU A 61 8.71 15.30 12.81
C LEU A 61 7.62 14.23 12.69
N ILE A 62 6.34 14.63 12.77
CA ILE A 62 5.21 13.71 12.58
C ILE A 62 5.22 13.15 11.16
N TYR A 63 5.47 13.98 10.15
CA TYR A 63 5.56 13.54 8.76
C TYR A 63 6.71 12.56 8.56
N ILE A 64 7.89 12.85 9.11
CA ILE A 64 9.05 11.95 9.05
C ILE A 64 8.70 10.59 9.67
N ALA A 65 8.09 10.57 10.84
CA ALA A 65 7.70 9.33 11.50
C ALA A 65 6.72 8.49 10.67
N ILE A 66 5.71 9.13 10.06
CA ILE A 66 4.75 8.45 9.18
C ILE A 66 5.47 7.91 7.94
N HIS A 67 6.38 8.68 7.32
CA HIS A 67 7.12 8.26 6.13
C HIS A 67 8.07 7.10 6.39
N ILE A 68 8.68 7.02 7.57
CA ILE A 68 9.47 5.85 7.96
C ILE A 68 8.62 4.58 7.92
N VAL A 69 7.38 4.63 8.44
CA VAL A 69 6.46 3.49 8.41
C VAL A 69 6.01 3.18 6.99
N LEU A 70 5.69 4.21 6.18
CA LEU A 70 5.32 4.04 4.77
C LEU A 70 6.42 3.36 3.96
N VAL A 71 7.66 3.85 4.07
CA VAL A 71 8.82 3.28 3.37
C VAL A 71 9.10 1.86 3.86
N GLY A 72 9.03 1.60 5.17
CA GLY A 72 9.15 0.25 5.71
C GLY A 72 8.10 -0.71 5.15
N ALA A 73 6.84 -0.28 5.05
CA ALA A 73 5.78 -1.07 4.44
C ALA A 73 6.01 -1.32 2.94
N LEU A 74 6.51 -0.32 2.19
CA LEU A 74 6.88 -0.48 0.78
C LEU A 74 7.99 -1.50 0.59
N ILE A 75 9.01 -1.50 1.43
CA ILE A 75 10.10 -2.50 1.40
C ILE A 75 9.52 -3.91 1.64
N ILE A 76 8.62 -4.06 2.61
CA ILE A 76 7.96 -5.35 2.87
C ILE A 76 7.15 -5.80 1.64
N CYS A 77 6.41 -4.90 0.98
CA CYS A 77 5.69 -5.23 -0.25
C CYS A 77 6.64 -5.61 -1.39
N ALA A 78 7.80 -4.94 -1.52
CA ALA A 78 8.81 -5.26 -2.53
C ALA A 78 9.36 -6.69 -2.38
N VAL A 79 9.60 -7.14 -1.14
CA VAL A 79 9.97 -8.54 -0.86
C VAL A 79 8.85 -9.50 -1.26
N GLY A 80 7.59 -9.10 -1.07
CA GLY A 80 6.44 -9.87 -1.55
C GLY A 80 6.42 -10.01 -3.06
N ASP A 81 6.66 -8.94 -3.81
CA ASP A 81 6.74 -8.94 -5.27
C ASP A 81 7.85 -9.86 -5.79
N GLU A 82 9.02 -9.84 -5.14
CA GLU A 82 10.14 -10.73 -5.46
C GLU A 82 9.74 -12.21 -5.32
N LEU A 83 9.13 -12.58 -4.18
CA LEU A 83 8.68 -13.95 -3.92
C LEU A 83 7.65 -14.43 -4.95
N ILE A 84 6.72 -13.54 -5.36
CA ILE A 84 5.68 -13.86 -6.33
C ILE A 84 6.28 -14.11 -7.71
N VAL A 85 7.20 -13.27 -8.15
CA VAL A 85 7.87 -13.40 -9.45
C VAL A 85 8.72 -14.67 -9.51
N ALA A 86 9.45 -14.98 -8.41
CA ALA A 86 10.28 -16.17 -8.32
C ALA A 86 9.46 -17.47 -8.25
N HIS A 87 8.31 -17.47 -7.58
CA HIS A 87 7.54 -18.68 -7.29
C HIS A 87 6.01 -18.47 -7.41
N PRO A 88 5.46 -18.12 -8.58
CA PRO A 88 4.07 -17.68 -8.73
C PRO A 88 3.02 -18.75 -8.35
N GLU A 89 3.33 -20.02 -8.55
CA GLU A 89 2.43 -21.15 -8.24
C GLU A 89 2.58 -21.70 -6.82
N GLN A 90 3.58 -21.22 -6.09
CA GLN A 90 3.81 -21.70 -4.73
C GLN A 90 2.60 -21.39 -3.85
N GLU A 91 2.20 -22.36 -3.03
CA GLU A 91 1.21 -22.14 -2.00
C GLU A 91 1.75 -21.22 -0.90
N MET A 92 0.88 -20.39 -0.35
CA MET A 92 1.26 -19.48 0.72
C MET A 92 1.66 -20.23 1.99
N ARG A 93 2.75 -19.76 2.60
CA ARG A 93 3.21 -20.17 3.93
C ARG A 93 3.00 -19.03 4.92
N ALA A 94 2.99 -19.33 6.22
CA ALA A 94 2.79 -18.35 7.28
C ALA A 94 3.75 -17.15 7.18
N GLU A 95 5.01 -17.39 6.79
CA GLU A 95 6.04 -16.37 6.64
C GLU A 95 5.71 -15.40 5.51
N VAL A 96 5.10 -15.90 4.43
CA VAL A 96 4.75 -15.10 3.25
C VAL A 96 3.50 -14.25 3.49
N VAL A 97 2.60 -14.69 4.39
CA VAL A 97 1.41 -13.89 4.80
C VAL A 97 1.83 -12.52 5.31
N PHE A 98 2.94 -12.45 6.05
CA PHE A 98 3.45 -11.18 6.58
C PHE A 98 3.77 -10.18 5.46
N VAL A 99 4.47 -10.61 4.42
CA VAL A 99 4.86 -9.70 3.34
C VAL A 99 3.69 -9.38 2.39
N LEU A 100 2.83 -10.36 2.07
CA LEU A 100 1.77 -10.19 1.07
C LEU A 100 0.48 -9.58 1.61
N ILE A 101 0.19 -9.68 2.92
CA ILE A 101 -1.05 -9.15 3.50
C ILE A 101 -0.75 -8.08 4.55
N ILE A 102 0.15 -8.33 5.50
CA ILE A 102 0.43 -7.36 6.56
C ILE A 102 1.16 -6.13 6.02
N GLY A 103 2.11 -6.30 5.08
CA GLY A 103 2.77 -5.17 4.41
C GLY A 103 1.78 -4.18 3.81
N PRO A 104 0.89 -4.60 2.89
CA PRO A 104 -0.19 -3.79 2.34
C PRO A 104 -1.13 -3.16 3.40
N ILE A 105 -1.50 -3.91 4.45
CA ILE A 105 -2.31 -3.35 5.55
C ILE A 105 -1.58 -2.20 6.23
N VAL A 106 -0.31 -2.38 6.60
CA VAL A 106 0.51 -1.35 7.26
C VAL A 106 0.65 -0.14 6.34
N TYR A 107 0.85 -0.36 5.03
CA TYR A 107 0.92 0.72 4.05
C TYR A 107 -0.37 1.57 4.01
N ILE A 108 -1.54 0.93 3.90
CA ILE A 108 -2.84 1.63 3.87
C ILE A 108 -3.12 2.35 5.19
N LEU A 109 -2.78 1.74 6.33
CA LEU A 109 -2.94 2.37 7.64
C LEU A 109 -2.04 3.61 7.79
N ALA A 110 -0.76 3.52 7.41
CA ALA A 110 0.17 4.65 7.45
C ALA A 110 -0.28 5.78 6.51
N ASN A 111 -0.77 5.43 5.31
CA ASN A 111 -1.34 6.40 4.36
C ASN A 111 -2.62 7.04 4.92
N SER A 112 -3.48 6.28 5.61
CA SER A 112 -4.66 6.81 6.29
C SER A 112 -4.30 7.83 7.36
N ILE A 113 -3.26 7.54 8.16
CA ILE A 113 -2.75 8.46 9.18
C ILE A 113 -2.17 9.72 8.50
N TYR A 114 -1.44 9.56 7.40
CA TYR A 114 -0.92 10.69 6.64
C TYR A 114 -2.06 11.59 6.12
N LYS A 115 -3.08 11.01 5.46
CA LYS A 115 -4.27 11.75 5.00
C LYS A 115 -5.05 12.38 6.16
N TYR A 116 -5.10 11.73 7.32
CA TYR A 116 -5.70 12.31 8.51
C TYR A 116 -4.93 13.54 9.03
N VAL A 117 -3.61 13.47 9.12
CA VAL A 117 -2.78 14.60 9.59
C VAL A 117 -2.83 15.78 8.62
N THR A 118 -2.85 15.51 7.30
CA THR A 118 -2.89 16.55 6.26
C THR A 118 -4.27 17.13 6.04
N CYS A 119 -5.28 16.29 5.83
CA CYS A 119 -6.63 16.68 5.38
C CYS A 119 -7.69 16.61 6.48
N ARG A 120 -7.37 16.14 7.69
CA ARG A 120 -8.32 15.93 8.80
C ARG A 120 -9.46 14.96 8.46
N MET A 121 -9.20 14.03 7.56
CA MET A 121 -10.18 13.07 7.09
C MET A 121 -9.57 11.66 7.05
N LEU A 122 -10.29 10.68 7.61
CA LEU A 122 -9.99 9.27 7.40
C LEU A 122 -10.80 8.78 6.20
N PRO A 123 -10.15 8.38 5.08
CA PRO A 123 -10.86 7.92 3.89
C PRO A 123 -11.63 6.63 4.17
N LEU A 124 -12.88 6.56 3.73
CA LEU A 124 -13.70 5.36 3.88
C LEU A 124 -13.15 4.19 3.06
N SER A 125 -12.61 4.47 1.87
CA SER A 125 -11.93 3.52 0.99
C SER A 125 -10.83 2.74 1.71
N HIS A 126 -9.99 3.44 2.50
CA HIS A 126 -8.89 2.86 3.24
C HIS A 126 -9.37 1.93 4.37
N ILE A 127 -10.46 2.30 5.06
CA ILE A 127 -11.06 1.45 6.10
C ILE A 127 -11.61 0.17 5.48
N ILE A 128 -12.33 0.28 4.36
CA ILE A 128 -12.85 -0.88 3.64
C ILE A 128 -11.69 -1.76 3.15
N ALA A 129 -10.62 -1.17 2.62
CA ALA A 129 -9.45 -1.89 2.14
C ALA A 129 -8.75 -2.68 3.25
N VAL A 130 -8.55 -2.08 4.43
CA VAL A 130 -7.95 -2.77 5.58
C VAL A 130 -8.82 -3.96 6.00
N ILE A 131 -10.15 -3.78 6.04
CA ILE A 131 -11.09 -4.86 6.37
C ILE A 131 -11.02 -5.97 5.29
N ALA A 132 -11.01 -5.60 4.01
CA ALA A 132 -10.92 -6.56 2.91
C ALA A 132 -9.62 -7.38 2.97
N LEU A 133 -8.47 -6.73 3.21
CA LEU A 133 -7.18 -7.40 3.37
C LEU A 133 -7.17 -8.29 4.62
N ALA A 134 -7.74 -7.84 5.73
CA ALA A 134 -7.84 -8.64 6.95
C ALA A 134 -8.71 -9.89 6.77
N LEU A 135 -9.75 -9.82 5.93
CA LEU A 135 -10.58 -10.97 5.58
C LEU A 135 -9.84 -12.01 4.72
N LEU A 136 -8.70 -11.68 4.11
CA LEU A 136 -7.85 -12.63 3.41
C LEU A 136 -6.95 -13.43 4.35
N LEU A 137 -6.73 -12.98 5.60
CA LEU A 137 -5.84 -13.65 6.57
C LEU A 137 -6.19 -15.11 6.89
N PRO A 138 -7.46 -15.53 7.00
CA PRO A 138 -7.78 -16.92 7.31
C PRO A 138 -7.66 -17.91 6.13
N TRP A 139 -7.45 -17.41 4.89
CA TRP A 139 -7.52 -18.23 3.66
C TRP A 139 -6.15 -18.49 2.96
N PRO A 140 -4.99 -18.08 3.49
CA PRO A 140 -3.75 -18.09 2.71
C PRO A 140 -3.28 -19.52 2.33
N TYR A 141 -3.56 -20.52 3.11
CA TYR A 141 -2.97 -21.88 2.98
C TYR A 141 -3.50 -22.70 1.78
N HIS A 142 -4.43 -22.18 0.98
CA HIS A 142 -5.04 -22.87 -0.16
C HIS A 142 -4.96 -22.02 -1.45
N ILE A 143 -4.20 -20.95 -1.44
CA ILE A 143 -4.14 -19.98 -2.53
C ILE A 143 -2.69 -19.81 -2.96
N SER A 144 -2.43 -19.76 -4.29
CA SER A 144 -1.10 -19.47 -4.83
C SER A 144 -0.69 -18.02 -4.58
N LEU A 145 0.62 -17.77 -4.56
CA LEU A 145 1.19 -16.42 -4.39
C LEU A 145 0.64 -15.44 -5.44
N LEU A 146 0.57 -15.88 -6.70
CA LEU A 146 0.01 -15.06 -7.78
C LEU A 146 -1.45 -14.69 -7.53
N THR A 147 -2.29 -15.65 -7.11
CA THR A 147 -3.70 -15.38 -6.82
C THR A 147 -3.84 -14.38 -5.68
N MET A 148 -3.04 -14.51 -4.62
CA MET A 148 -3.04 -13.56 -3.51
C MET A 148 -2.62 -12.16 -3.98
N ASN A 149 -1.59 -12.05 -4.83
CA ASN A 149 -1.17 -10.76 -5.39
C ASN A 149 -2.28 -10.09 -6.21
N ILE A 150 -3.00 -10.86 -7.03
CA ILE A 150 -4.15 -10.35 -7.79
C ILE A 150 -5.22 -9.79 -6.84
N LEU A 151 -5.53 -10.50 -5.75
CA LEU A 151 -6.52 -10.05 -4.76
C LEU A 151 -6.07 -8.76 -4.06
N VAL A 152 -4.82 -8.71 -3.60
CA VAL A 152 -4.25 -7.52 -2.94
C VAL A 152 -4.21 -6.32 -3.89
N THR A 153 -3.73 -6.52 -5.13
CA THR A 153 -3.70 -5.47 -6.16
C THR A 153 -5.11 -4.97 -6.49
N SER A 154 -6.10 -5.87 -6.54
CA SER A 154 -7.50 -5.50 -6.76
C SER A 154 -8.05 -4.62 -5.65
N VAL A 155 -7.63 -4.83 -4.38
CA VAL A 155 -8.00 -3.95 -3.27
C VAL A 155 -7.41 -2.55 -3.44
N PHE A 156 -6.16 -2.41 -3.90
CA PHE A 156 -5.57 -1.10 -4.18
C PHE A 156 -6.29 -0.39 -5.34
N ILE A 157 -6.61 -1.11 -6.41
CA ILE A 157 -7.39 -0.56 -7.54
C ILE A 157 -8.77 -0.10 -7.05
N PHE A 158 -9.42 -0.89 -6.19
CA PHE A 158 -10.70 -0.48 -5.56
C PHE A 158 -10.55 0.84 -4.80
N VAL A 159 -9.48 1.02 -4.00
CA VAL A 159 -9.23 2.28 -3.27
C VAL A 159 -9.15 3.45 -4.23
N ILE A 160 -8.38 3.31 -5.33
CA ILE A 160 -8.21 4.36 -6.34
C ILE A 160 -9.57 4.72 -6.97
N VAL A 161 -10.28 3.73 -7.47
CA VAL A 161 -11.56 3.93 -8.15
C VAL A 161 -12.60 4.54 -7.20
N PHE A 162 -12.64 4.07 -5.95
CA PHE A 162 -13.55 4.61 -4.95
C PHE A 162 -13.24 6.07 -4.63
N ASP A 163 -11.97 6.43 -4.43
CA ASP A 163 -11.56 7.81 -4.13
C ASP A 163 -11.81 8.73 -5.32
N MET A 164 -11.65 8.26 -6.56
CA MET A 164 -11.99 9.00 -7.78
C MET A 164 -13.51 9.25 -7.94
N LEU A 165 -14.33 8.23 -7.68
CA LEU A 165 -15.79 8.33 -7.83
C LEU A 165 -16.45 9.09 -6.69
N PHE A 166 -15.86 9.01 -5.49
CA PHE A 166 -16.44 9.57 -4.27
C PHE A 166 -15.41 10.44 -3.51
N PRO A 167 -14.94 11.53 -4.13
CA PRO A 167 -13.96 12.40 -3.49
C PRO A 167 -14.52 12.96 -2.18
N ASN A 168 -13.70 12.95 -1.14
CA ASN A 168 -14.03 13.42 0.22
C ASN A 168 -15.06 12.57 1.01
N LYS A 169 -15.35 11.33 0.60
CA LYS A 169 -16.07 10.39 1.47
C LYS A 169 -15.14 9.81 2.53
N GLY A 170 -15.30 10.30 3.75
CA GLY A 170 -14.53 9.85 4.91
C GLY A 170 -15.06 10.45 6.21
N PHE A 171 -14.51 9.97 7.31
CA PHE A 171 -14.88 10.47 8.64
C PHE A 171 -14.08 11.72 8.97
N LYS A 172 -14.74 12.88 9.09
CA LYS A 172 -14.14 14.12 9.61
C LYS A 172 -14.05 14.01 11.13
N ILE A 173 -12.85 13.94 11.65
CA ILE A 173 -12.61 13.87 13.10
C ILE A 173 -12.29 15.27 13.62
N LYS A 174 -13.07 15.73 14.61
CA LYS A 174 -12.89 17.06 15.23
C LYS A 174 -11.70 17.16 16.19
N TRP A 175 -10.90 16.08 16.32
CA TRP A 175 -9.76 16.13 17.23
C TRP A 175 -8.66 17.05 16.65
N GLU A 176 -8.32 18.11 17.40
CA GLU A 176 -7.22 19.01 17.07
C GLU A 176 -6.01 18.63 17.94
N PRO A 177 -4.96 18.04 17.36
CA PRO A 177 -3.70 17.99 18.09
C PRO A 177 -3.27 19.42 18.37
N LYS A 178 -2.95 19.72 19.63
CA LYS A 178 -2.37 21.02 20.02
C LYS A 178 -0.95 21.10 19.47
N ILE A 179 -0.84 21.38 18.17
CA ILE A 179 0.43 21.55 17.43
C ILE A 179 0.61 23.04 17.17
#